data_2047d3f4cd89f1774735c7015a8ae540
#
_entry.id   2047d3f4cd89f1774735c7015a8ae540
#
_cell.length_a   1.000
_cell.length_b   1.000
_cell.length_c   1.000
_cell.angle_alpha   90.00
_cell.angle_beta   90.00
_cell.angle_gamma   90.00
#
_symmetry.space_group_name_H-M   'P 1'
#
loop_
_entity.id
_entity.type
_entity.pdbx_description
1 polymer ?
#
loop_
_entity_poly.entity_id
_entity_poly.type
_entity_poly.pdbx_seq_one_letter_code
_entity_poly.pdbx_strand_id
1 'polypeptide(L)'
;MRPLTGAAAMLLLAIGSMAEEAPDFNREVRPILATHCFTCHGPDANTRKAKLRLDEREAALEILAPGKLVDSELIHRILSEDPDEVMPPPSLKKPLSAAQKSVLKRWVAAGAPYAGHWAFAQPQRPEPPKVKQADWARTPSDRFILARLEQEELQPAPEANRERLLCRLSLDLTGLPPTPTEVETFLKDQSPNAYEKAVDRLLASPRYGEHMAVPWLDYSRYADSNGYQTDGSRQQWPWRDWLIEALIAIKPFYQFTIEQLAGDMLPEATLQQ
;
A
#
# COMPACT_ATOMS: atom_id res chain seq x y z
N MET A 1 -23.53 74.01 5.04
CA MET A 1 -22.15 73.51 4.84
C MET A 1 -21.86 72.44 5.89
N ARG A 2 -21.84 71.19 5.49
CA ARG A 2 -21.42 70.06 6.32
C ARG A 2 -20.27 69.32 5.58
N PRO A 3 -19.12 69.00 6.18
CA PRO A 3 -18.09 68.31 5.55
C PRO A 3 -18.37 66.76 5.58
N LEU A 4 -18.23 66.15 4.44
CA LEU A 4 -18.21 64.70 4.24
C LEU A 4 -16.81 64.16 4.63
N THR A 5 -16.71 63.42 5.72
CA THR A 5 -15.52 62.63 6.08
C THR A 5 -15.62 61.29 5.42
N GLY A 6 -14.80 61.08 4.36
CA GLY A 6 -14.64 59.79 3.73
C GLY A 6 -13.72 58.87 4.57
N ALA A 7 -14.28 57.80 5.08
CA ALA A 7 -13.50 56.72 5.69
C ALA A 7 -13.01 55.78 4.58
N ALA A 8 -11.72 55.78 4.30
CA ALA A 8 -11.07 54.79 3.43
C ALA A 8 -10.93 53.47 4.19
N ALA A 9 -11.72 52.48 3.85
CA ALA A 9 -11.58 51.12 4.35
C ALA A 9 -10.40 50.45 3.65
N MET A 10 -9.32 50.27 4.38
CA MET A 10 -8.13 49.55 3.94
C MET A 10 -8.42 48.04 4.05
N LEU A 11 -8.70 47.38 2.89
CA LEU A 11 -8.93 45.97 2.80
C LEU A 11 -7.57 45.26 2.87
N LEU A 12 -7.19 44.78 4.05
CA LEU A 12 -6.01 43.90 4.25
C LEU A 12 -6.35 42.52 3.69
N LEU A 13 -5.93 42.28 2.47
CA LEU A 13 -5.83 40.92 1.90
C LEU A 13 -4.81 40.12 2.71
N ALA A 14 -5.30 39.31 3.66
CA ALA A 14 -4.49 38.26 4.27
C ALA A 14 -4.18 37.21 3.19
N ILE A 15 -3.01 37.33 2.54
CA ILE A 15 -2.45 36.26 1.75
C ILE A 15 -2.06 35.18 2.77
N GLY A 16 -2.96 34.25 3.02
CA GLY A 16 -2.66 33.04 3.75
C GLY A 16 -1.57 32.30 2.97
N SER A 17 -0.34 32.34 3.47
CA SER A 17 0.73 31.46 3.03
C SER A 17 0.23 30.04 3.28
N MET A 18 -0.25 29.35 2.24
CA MET A 18 -0.44 27.91 2.26
C MET A 18 0.94 27.35 2.51
N ALA A 19 1.25 27.01 3.76
CA ALA A 19 2.45 26.25 4.09
C ALA A 19 2.36 24.96 3.26
N GLU A 20 3.27 24.81 2.29
CA GLU A 20 3.35 23.61 1.47
C GLU A 20 3.60 22.42 2.43
N GLU A 21 2.73 21.43 2.39
CA GLU A 21 2.79 20.29 3.28
C GLU A 21 4.15 19.58 3.16
N ALA A 22 4.71 19.18 4.31
CA ALA A 22 5.99 18.48 4.33
C ALA A 22 5.89 17.17 3.53
N PRO A 23 6.88 16.86 2.66
CA PRO A 23 6.86 15.60 1.93
C PRO A 23 6.83 14.39 2.88
N ASP A 24 6.01 13.37 2.55
CA ASP A 24 5.99 12.09 3.27
C ASP A 24 7.32 11.37 3.11
N PHE A 25 7.97 11.09 4.25
CA PHE A 25 9.30 10.46 4.22
C PHE A 25 9.31 9.12 3.51
N ASN A 26 8.35 8.24 3.80
CA ASN A 26 8.33 6.89 3.24
C ASN A 26 7.88 6.85 1.78
N ARG A 27 7.00 7.76 1.36
CA ARG A 27 6.42 7.78 0.01
C ARG A 27 7.19 8.62 -0.98
N GLU A 28 7.78 9.74 -0.54
CA GLU A 28 8.39 10.71 -1.43
C GLU A 28 9.91 10.83 -1.24
N VAL A 29 10.39 10.87 0.01
CA VAL A 29 11.80 11.13 0.31
C VAL A 29 12.64 9.85 0.27
N ARG A 30 12.24 8.83 1.04
CA ARG A 30 12.98 7.57 1.15
C ARG A 30 13.23 6.88 -0.20
N PRO A 31 12.29 6.83 -1.16
CA PRO A 31 12.57 6.27 -2.49
C PRO A 31 13.67 7.01 -3.24
N ILE A 32 13.75 8.34 -3.11
CA ILE A 32 14.82 9.14 -3.71
C ILE A 32 16.15 8.78 -3.06
N LEU A 33 16.23 8.80 -1.72
CA LEU A 33 17.44 8.46 -0.99
C LEU A 33 17.90 7.02 -1.27
N ALA A 34 16.96 6.06 -1.32
CA ALA A 34 17.26 4.66 -1.60
C ALA A 34 17.86 4.45 -2.99
N THR A 35 17.31 5.13 -4.00
CA THR A 35 17.75 4.97 -5.39
C THR A 35 19.08 5.67 -5.67
N HIS A 36 19.32 6.83 -5.05
CA HIS A 36 20.41 7.73 -5.44
C HIS A 36 21.53 7.84 -4.39
N CYS A 37 21.25 7.50 -3.11
CA CYS A 37 22.18 7.76 -2.00
C CYS A 37 22.59 6.51 -1.22
N PHE A 38 21.67 5.58 -0.92
CA PHE A 38 21.90 4.47 0.01
C PHE A 38 22.94 3.45 -0.46
N THR A 39 23.23 3.36 -1.74
CA THR A 39 24.32 2.51 -2.25
C THR A 39 25.68 2.90 -1.63
N CYS A 40 25.89 4.22 -1.39
CA CYS A 40 27.13 4.75 -0.81
C CYS A 40 26.96 5.34 0.58
N HIS A 41 25.73 5.69 0.99
CA HIS A 41 25.41 6.34 2.27
C HIS A 41 24.25 5.64 2.97
N GLY A 42 24.24 4.30 2.97
CA GLY A 42 23.19 3.46 3.52
C GLY A 42 23.71 2.41 4.52
N PRO A 43 22.90 1.36 4.78
CA PRO A 43 23.18 0.37 5.83
C PRO A 43 24.39 -0.51 5.53
N ASP A 44 24.74 -0.76 4.25
CA ASP A 44 25.85 -1.65 3.90
C ASP A 44 27.21 -1.04 4.23
N ALA A 45 27.87 -1.60 5.23
CA ALA A 45 29.19 -1.13 5.69
C ALA A 45 30.29 -1.31 4.65
N ASN A 46 30.18 -2.27 3.73
CA ASN A 46 31.21 -2.59 2.74
C ASN A 46 31.25 -1.56 1.61
N THR A 47 30.10 -1.00 1.24
CA THR A 47 29.98 -0.02 0.16
C THR A 47 29.93 1.41 0.66
N ARG A 48 29.78 1.61 1.99
CA ARG A 48 29.59 2.92 2.62
C ARG A 48 30.79 3.85 2.41
N LYS A 49 30.49 5.06 1.96
CA LYS A 49 31.48 6.15 1.79
C LYS A 49 31.32 7.20 2.90
N ALA A 50 32.43 7.85 3.23
CA ALA A 50 32.50 8.92 4.24
C ALA A 50 31.91 8.53 5.63
N LYS A 51 31.69 7.26 5.91
CA LYS A 51 31.01 6.75 7.13
C LYS A 51 29.59 7.28 7.30
N LEU A 52 29.02 7.98 6.33
CA LEU A 52 27.73 8.64 6.39
C LEU A 52 26.58 7.65 6.19
N ARG A 53 25.53 7.81 7.01
CA ARG A 53 24.27 7.03 6.95
C ARG A 53 23.08 7.96 6.78
N LEU A 54 22.51 7.99 5.58
CA LEU A 54 21.30 8.75 5.27
C LEU A 54 20.01 7.96 5.54
N ASP A 55 20.12 6.70 5.88
CA ASP A 55 19.01 5.84 6.31
C ASP A 55 18.71 5.95 7.82
N GLU A 56 19.60 6.58 8.59
CA GLU A 56 19.44 6.86 10.02
C GLU A 56 19.44 8.37 10.28
N ARG A 57 18.41 8.85 10.98
CA ARG A 57 18.23 10.28 11.25
C ARG A 57 19.42 10.91 11.98
N GLU A 58 19.85 10.27 13.08
CA GLU A 58 20.91 10.80 13.94
C GLU A 58 22.23 10.97 13.17
N ALA A 59 22.60 9.98 12.37
CA ALA A 59 23.79 10.05 11.52
C ALA A 59 23.65 11.06 10.37
N ALA A 60 22.47 11.20 9.81
CA ALA A 60 22.21 12.15 8.73
C ALA A 60 22.27 13.62 9.21
N LEU A 61 22.07 13.90 10.50
CA LEU A 61 22.19 15.24 11.07
C LEU A 61 23.62 15.82 11.00
N GLU A 62 24.63 15.01 10.70
CA GLU A 62 25.98 15.49 10.42
C GLU A 62 26.03 16.39 9.18
N ILE A 63 25.14 16.18 8.21
CA ILE A 63 25.07 16.91 6.94
C ILE A 63 23.70 17.57 6.68
N LEU A 64 22.74 17.39 7.59
CA LEU A 64 21.43 18.01 7.53
C LEU A 64 21.31 19.07 8.62
N ALA A 65 20.91 20.27 8.24
CA ALA A 65 20.46 21.30 9.16
C ALA A 65 18.93 21.43 9.03
N PRO A 66 18.14 20.76 9.92
CA PRO A 66 16.68 20.78 9.84
C PRO A 66 16.11 22.19 9.81
N GLY A 67 15.26 22.49 8.82
CA GLY A 67 14.67 23.81 8.62
C GLY A 67 15.58 24.85 7.96
N LYS A 68 16.87 24.54 7.71
CA LYS A 68 17.86 25.48 7.20
C LYS A 68 18.53 24.95 5.91
N LEU A 69 17.99 25.34 4.78
CA LEU A 69 18.51 24.90 3.48
C LEU A 69 19.96 25.31 3.23
N VAL A 70 20.32 26.55 3.63
CA VAL A 70 21.64 27.13 3.39
C VAL A 70 22.72 26.45 4.23
N ASP A 71 22.37 25.94 5.40
CA ASP A 71 23.30 25.27 6.32
C ASP A 71 23.37 23.75 6.09
N SER A 72 22.59 23.21 5.16
CA SER A 72 22.52 21.76 4.91
C SER A 72 23.46 21.34 3.79
N GLU A 73 24.53 20.63 4.13
CA GLU A 73 25.52 20.11 3.17
C GLU A 73 24.85 19.20 2.12
N LEU A 74 23.82 18.40 2.49
CA LEU A 74 23.04 17.65 1.53
C LEU A 74 22.51 18.53 0.41
N ILE A 75 21.97 19.72 0.74
CA ILE A 75 21.39 20.64 -0.24
C ILE A 75 22.49 21.25 -1.10
N HIS A 76 23.61 21.62 -0.53
CA HIS A 76 24.77 22.10 -1.29
C HIS A 76 25.20 21.05 -2.32
N ARG A 77 25.42 19.81 -1.89
CA ARG A 77 25.89 18.73 -2.75
C ARG A 77 24.95 18.41 -3.90
N ILE A 78 23.63 18.33 -3.65
CA ILE A 78 22.67 18.00 -4.72
C ILE A 78 22.43 19.15 -5.70
N LEU A 79 22.83 20.39 -5.34
CA LEU A 79 22.68 21.58 -6.18
C LEU A 79 24.01 22.03 -6.82
N SER A 80 25.15 21.51 -6.39
CA SER A 80 26.44 21.84 -6.95
C SER A 80 26.49 21.54 -8.46
N GLU A 81 27.16 22.40 -9.20
CA GLU A 81 27.48 22.22 -10.63
C GLU A 81 28.90 21.68 -10.82
N ASP A 82 29.68 21.62 -9.74
CA ASP A 82 31.04 21.07 -9.75
C ASP A 82 30.94 19.53 -9.77
N PRO A 83 31.51 18.86 -10.79
CA PRO A 83 31.47 17.40 -10.91
C PRO A 83 32.19 16.67 -9.77
N ASP A 84 33.09 17.31 -9.04
CA ASP A 84 33.79 16.72 -7.90
C ASP A 84 33.02 16.88 -6.59
N GLU A 85 32.02 17.75 -6.56
CA GLU A 85 31.17 17.99 -5.38
C GLU A 85 29.77 17.47 -5.50
N VAL A 86 29.22 17.47 -6.72
CA VAL A 86 27.80 17.12 -6.94
C VAL A 86 27.47 15.69 -6.49
N MET A 87 26.32 15.53 -5.81
CA MET A 87 25.80 14.22 -5.42
C MET A 87 24.42 13.97 -6.05
N PRO A 88 24.18 12.77 -6.58
CA PRO A 88 25.14 11.66 -6.79
C PRO A 88 26.25 12.02 -7.78
N PRO A 89 27.45 11.42 -7.65
CA PRO A 89 28.56 11.72 -8.56
C PRO A 89 28.21 11.28 -9.99
N PRO A 90 28.68 12.03 -11.01
CA PRO A 90 28.35 11.77 -12.42
C PRO A 90 28.72 10.36 -12.89
N SER A 91 29.69 9.72 -12.26
CA SER A 91 30.11 8.33 -12.55
C SER A 91 29.01 7.30 -12.33
N LEU A 92 28.04 7.57 -11.45
CA LEU A 92 26.89 6.67 -11.22
C LEU A 92 25.81 6.74 -12.31
N LYS A 93 25.87 7.75 -13.21
CA LYS A 93 24.88 7.96 -14.29
C LYS A 93 23.42 7.97 -13.80
N LYS A 94 23.19 8.44 -12.57
CA LYS A 94 21.87 8.53 -11.93
C LYS A 94 21.65 9.93 -11.33
N PRO A 95 21.61 10.99 -12.15
CA PRO A 95 21.39 12.35 -11.63
C PRO A 95 19.99 12.49 -11.04
N LEU A 96 19.85 13.39 -10.06
CA LEU A 96 18.53 13.77 -9.53
C LEU A 96 17.82 14.68 -10.52
N SER A 97 16.53 14.40 -10.76
CA SER A 97 15.65 15.30 -11.52
C SER A 97 15.35 16.58 -10.73
N ALA A 98 14.91 17.63 -11.43
CA ALA A 98 14.49 18.89 -10.78
C ALA A 98 13.36 18.65 -9.74
N ALA A 99 12.42 17.76 -10.05
CA ALA A 99 11.35 17.39 -9.13
C ALA A 99 11.88 16.71 -7.86
N GLN A 100 12.81 15.77 -7.99
CA GLN A 100 13.43 15.09 -6.85
C GLN A 100 14.25 16.07 -5.97
N LYS A 101 15.00 16.97 -6.59
CA LYS A 101 15.70 18.05 -5.86
C LYS A 101 14.70 18.93 -5.10
N SER A 102 13.56 19.27 -5.69
CA SER A 102 12.50 20.05 -5.04
C SER A 102 11.93 19.31 -3.83
N VAL A 103 11.62 17.99 -3.93
CA VAL A 103 11.16 17.19 -2.81
C VAL A 103 12.16 17.22 -1.65
N LEU A 104 13.46 16.98 -1.93
CA LEU A 104 14.49 16.99 -0.88
C LEU A 104 14.64 18.38 -0.23
N LYS A 105 14.53 19.46 -1.00
CA LYS A 105 14.55 20.84 -0.46
C LYS A 105 13.36 21.07 0.48
N ARG A 106 12.14 20.74 0.07
CA ARG A 106 10.93 20.88 0.91
C ARG A 106 11.04 20.05 2.18
N TRP A 107 11.55 18.82 2.06
CA TRP A 107 11.76 17.94 3.20
C TRP A 107 12.73 18.54 4.23
N VAL A 108 13.88 19.05 3.80
CA VAL A 108 14.85 19.71 4.70
C VAL A 108 14.25 20.98 5.29
N ALA A 109 13.56 21.81 4.48
CA ALA A 109 12.87 23.02 4.95
C ALA A 109 11.81 22.73 6.03
N ALA A 110 11.12 21.59 5.92
CA ALA A 110 10.14 21.13 6.89
C ALA A 110 10.75 20.48 8.15
N GLY A 111 12.07 20.55 8.33
CA GLY A 111 12.77 20.00 9.50
C GLY A 111 13.32 18.59 9.31
N ALA A 112 13.43 18.12 8.08
CA ALA A 112 13.92 16.79 7.73
C ALA A 112 13.28 15.66 8.58
N PRO A 113 11.95 15.53 8.61
CA PRO A 113 11.30 14.49 9.41
C PRO A 113 11.61 13.11 8.82
N TYR A 114 12.11 12.20 9.67
CA TYR A 114 12.23 10.78 9.36
C TYR A 114 11.03 10.03 9.90
N ALA A 115 10.62 8.98 9.21
CA ALA A 115 9.62 8.04 9.70
C ALA A 115 10.24 6.65 9.85
N GLY A 116 9.72 5.85 10.77
CA GLY A 116 10.05 4.44 10.89
C GLY A 116 9.73 3.67 9.61
N HIS A 117 10.19 2.41 9.51
CA HIS A 117 9.94 1.60 8.33
C HIS A 117 8.42 1.50 8.08
N TRP A 118 8.00 1.72 6.85
CA TRP A 118 6.59 1.80 6.45
C TRP A 118 5.75 0.57 6.86
N ALA A 119 6.36 -0.62 6.91
CA ALA A 119 5.68 -1.85 7.31
C ALA A 119 5.24 -1.85 8.79
N PHE A 120 5.84 -0.99 9.62
CA PHE A 120 5.50 -0.83 11.03
C PHE A 120 4.76 0.49 11.32
N ALA A 121 4.50 1.30 10.29
CA ALA A 121 3.68 2.48 10.44
C ALA A 121 2.20 2.09 10.54
N GLN A 122 1.50 2.68 11.48
CA GLN A 122 0.06 2.46 11.61
C GLN A 122 -0.65 2.93 10.32
N PRO A 123 -1.46 2.07 9.67
CA PRO A 123 -2.21 2.47 8.48
C PRO A 123 -3.13 3.66 8.80
N GLN A 124 -3.07 4.68 7.96
CA GLN A 124 -3.97 5.81 8.00
C GLN A 124 -5.04 5.65 6.92
N ARG A 125 -6.28 5.93 7.27
CA ARG A 125 -7.39 5.92 6.30
C ARG A 125 -7.39 7.23 5.53
N PRO A 126 -7.01 7.24 4.23
CA PRO A 126 -7.01 8.48 3.46
C PRO A 126 -8.44 8.92 3.14
N GLU A 127 -8.63 10.23 2.98
CA GLU A 127 -9.88 10.77 2.47
C GLU A 127 -10.09 10.35 1.01
N PRO A 128 -11.29 9.84 0.65
CA PRO A 128 -11.57 9.49 -0.73
C PRO A 128 -11.50 10.72 -1.64
N PRO A 129 -10.81 10.64 -2.79
CA PRO A 129 -10.65 11.77 -3.68
C PRO A 129 -11.98 12.25 -4.25
N LYS A 130 -12.03 13.55 -4.59
CA LYS A 130 -13.14 14.10 -5.36
C LYS A 130 -13.00 13.66 -6.82
N VAL A 131 -14.09 13.18 -7.40
CA VAL A 131 -14.15 12.66 -8.77
C VAL A 131 -15.27 13.30 -9.55
N LYS A 132 -15.16 13.36 -10.86
CA LYS A 132 -16.16 14.01 -11.73
C LYS A 132 -17.45 13.18 -11.81
N GLN A 133 -17.32 11.85 -11.88
CA GLN A 133 -18.45 10.91 -12.03
C GLN A 133 -18.76 10.24 -10.68
N ALA A 134 -19.09 11.04 -9.66
CA ALA A 134 -19.33 10.56 -8.30
C ALA A 134 -20.43 9.49 -8.21
N ASP A 135 -21.44 9.55 -9.09
CA ASP A 135 -22.57 8.61 -9.11
C ASP A 135 -22.18 7.20 -9.57
N TRP A 136 -21.07 7.06 -10.28
CA TRP A 136 -20.54 5.75 -10.64
C TRP A 136 -19.95 5.00 -9.44
N ALA A 137 -19.37 5.73 -8.48
CA ALA A 137 -18.70 5.17 -7.32
C ALA A 137 -19.72 4.67 -6.28
N ARG A 138 -19.74 3.38 -6.00
CA ARG A 138 -20.61 2.74 -4.98
C ARG A 138 -19.93 2.70 -3.62
N THR A 139 -18.61 2.60 -3.59
CA THR A 139 -17.77 2.51 -2.39
C THR A 139 -16.69 3.58 -2.36
N PRO A 140 -16.10 3.89 -1.20
CA PRO A 140 -14.92 4.77 -1.13
C PRO A 140 -13.75 4.28 -2.02
N SER A 141 -13.56 2.97 -2.16
CA SER A 141 -12.51 2.39 -3.01
C SER A 141 -12.70 2.72 -4.49
N ASP A 142 -13.96 2.76 -4.95
CA ASP A 142 -14.28 3.12 -6.34
C ASP A 142 -13.83 4.54 -6.67
N ARG A 143 -13.85 5.46 -5.71
CA ARG A 143 -13.38 6.83 -5.93
C ARG A 143 -11.89 6.90 -6.20
N PHE A 144 -11.08 6.06 -5.56
CA PHE A 144 -9.64 5.99 -5.84
C PHE A 144 -9.38 5.42 -7.25
N ILE A 145 -10.12 4.39 -7.64
CA ILE A 145 -10.06 3.81 -8.99
C ILE A 145 -10.48 4.85 -10.02
N LEU A 146 -11.61 5.51 -9.81
CA LEU A 146 -12.16 6.49 -10.74
C LEU A 146 -11.23 7.71 -10.88
N ALA A 147 -10.66 8.20 -9.77
CA ALA A 147 -9.67 9.28 -9.82
C ALA A 147 -8.46 8.91 -10.68
N ARG A 148 -8.00 7.65 -10.60
CA ARG A 148 -6.91 7.18 -11.44
C ARG A 148 -7.32 7.08 -12.92
N LEU A 149 -8.50 6.56 -13.21
CA LEU A 149 -9.05 6.53 -14.57
C LEU A 149 -9.15 7.95 -15.15
N GLU A 150 -9.66 8.90 -14.37
CA GLU A 150 -9.78 10.31 -14.82
C GLU A 150 -8.41 10.95 -15.10
N GLN A 151 -7.36 10.62 -14.32
CA GLN A 151 -5.99 11.08 -14.58
C GLN A 151 -5.41 10.55 -15.89
N GLU A 152 -5.78 9.32 -16.26
CA GLU A 152 -5.35 8.66 -17.50
C GLU A 152 -6.32 8.93 -18.66
N GLU A 153 -7.30 9.82 -18.48
CA GLU A 153 -8.34 10.15 -19.47
C GLU A 153 -9.15 8.93 -19.92
N LEU A 154 -9.26 7.92 -19.06
CA LEU A 154 -10.02 6.70 -19.30
C LEU A 154 -11.41 6.79 -18.68
N GLN A 155 -12.36 6.05 -19.27
CA GLN A 155 -13.72 5.89 -18.74
C GLN A 155 -13.89 4.48 -18.18
N PRO A 156 -14.66 4.33 -17.08
CA PRO A 156 -15.02 2.99 -16.59
C PRO A 156 -15.79 2.22 -17.68
N ALA A 157 -15.50 0.93 -17.79
CA ALA A 157 -16.27 0.06 -18.66
C ALA A 157 -17.72 -0.09 -18.18
N PRO A 158 -18.68 -0.36 -19.07
CA PRO A 158 -20.03 -0.70 -18.66
C PRO A 158 -20.07 -1.93 -17.74
N GLU A 159 -21.05 -2.00 -16.86
CA GLU A 159 -21.27 -3.16 -16.03
C GLU A 159 -21.43 -4.43 -16.86
N ALA A 160 -20.80 -5.52 -16.43
CA ALA A 160 -20.93 -6.80 -17.12
C ALA A 160 -22.37 -7.33 -17.05
N ASN A 161 -22.79 -8.11 -18.04
CA ASN A 161 -24.09 -8.78 -17.98
C ASN A 161 -24.15 -9.77 -16.78
N ARG A 162 -25.37 -10.12 -16.36
CA ARG A 162 -25.62 -10.94 -15.17
C ARG A 162 -24.90 -12.29 -15.20
N GLU A 163 -24.88 -12.95 -16.35
CA GLU A 163 -24.21 -14.24 -16.51
C GLU A 163 -22.70 -14.13 -16.25
N ARG A 164 -22.06 -13.11 -16.84
CA ARG A 164 -20.64 -12.85 -16.64
C ARG A 164 -20.31 -12.41 -15.21
N LEU A 165 -21.21 -11.66 -14.56
CA LEU A 165 -21.08 -11.31 -13.14
C LEU A 165 -21.06 -12.55 -12.26
N LEU A 166 -22.01 -13.48 -12.47
CA LEU A 166 -22.04 -14.74 -11.69
C LEU A 166 -20.81 -15.60 -11.96
N CYS A 167 -20.37 -15.71 -13.24
CA CYS A 167 -19.16 -16.46 -13.57
C CYS A 167 -17.92 -15.90 -12.83
N ARG A 168 -17.72 -14.59 -12.86
CA ARG A 168 -16.61 -13.94 -12.15
C ARG A 168 -16.69 -14.18 -10.64
N LEU A 169 -17.87 -13.94 -10.07
CA LEU A 169 -18.11 -14.14 -8.64
C LEU A 169 -17.81 -15.56 -8.19
N SER A 170 -18.25 -16.57 -8.96
CA SER A 170 -18.02 -17.98 -8.63
C SER A 170 -16.53 -18.33 -8.71
N LEU A 171 -15.82 -17.88 -9.75
CA LEU A 171 -14.39 -18.11 -9.89
C LEU A 171 -13.59 -17.41 -8.79
N ASP A 172 -13.96 -16.18 -8.43
CA ASP A 172 -13.26 -15.40 -7.39
C ASP A 172 -13.46 -15.99 -5.99
N LEU A 173 -14.66 -16.52 -5.68
CA LEU A 173 -14.95 -17.02 -4.35
C LEU A 173 -14.69 -18.52 -4.18
N THR A 174 -14.88 -19.32 -5.22
CA THR A 174 -14.79 -20.78 -5.09
C THR A 174 -13.78 -21.45 -6.03
N GLY A 175 -13.16 -20.67 -6.93
CA GLY A 175 -12.26 -21.20 -7.96
C GLY A 175 -12.96 -22.04 -9.03
N LEU A 176 -14.28 -22.15 -8.99
CA LEU A 176 -15.07 -23.02 -9.87
C LEU A 176 -16.09 -22.19 -10.67
N PRO A 177 -16.37 -22.55 -11.94
CA PRO A 177 -17.46 -21.93 -12.69
C PRO A 177 -18.81 -22.32 -12.08
N PRO A 178 -19.85 -21.47 -12.21
CA PRO A 178 -21.20 -21.83 -11.78
C PRO A 178 -21.76 -22.96 -12.65
N THR A 179 -22.61 -23.79 -12.05
CA THR A 179 -23.38 -24.79 -12.80
C THR A 179 -24.45 -24.13 -13.67
N PRO A 180 -24.92 -24.79 -14.75
CA PRO A 180 -26.02 -24.28 -15.56
C PRO A 180 -27.28 -23.93 -14.76
N THR A 181 -27.63 -24.75 -13.77
CA THR A 181 -28.77 -24.52 -12.87
C THR A 181 -28.59 -23.25 -12.02
N GLU A 182 -27.38 -22.98 -11.54
CA GLU A 182 -27.08 -21.77 -10.77
C GLU A 182 -27.19 -20.52 -11.64
N VAL A 183 -26.71 -20.61 -12.89
CA VAL A 183 -26.86 -19.53 -13.88
C VAL A 183 -28.33 -19.24 -14.14
N GLU A 184 -29.14 -20.27 -14.45
CA GLU A 184 -30.57 -20.10 -14.70
C GLU A 184 -31.29 -19.50 -13.48
N THR A 185 -30.99 -19.99 -12.28
CA THR A 185 -31.60 -19.50 -11.04
C THR A 185 -31.30 -18.03 -10.83
N PHE A 186 -30.02 -17.64 -11.00
CA PHE A 186 -29.59 -16.26 -10.87
C PHE A 186 -30.21 -15.34 -11.93
N LEU A 187 -30.32 -15.79 -13.18
CA LEU A 187 -30.91 -15.00 -14.26
C LEU A 187 -32.42 -14.80 -14.06
N LYS A 188 -33.12 -15.78 -13.45
CA LYS A 188 -34.55 -15.70 -13.10
C LYS A 188 -34.84 -14.82 -11.88
N ASP A 189 -33.89 -14.66 -10.95
CA ASP A 189 -34.08 -13.82 -9.75
C ASP A 189 -33.98 -12.33 -10.11
N GLN A 190 -35.13 -11.67 -10.18
CA GLN A 190 -35.25 -10.23 -10.47
C GLN A 190 -35.26 -9.37 -9.21
N SER A 191 -34.99 -9.94 -8.03
CA SER A 191 -34.94 -9.16 -6.79
C SER A 191 -33.75 -8.19 -6.79
N PRO A 192 -33.87 -7.02 -6.15
CA PRO A 192 -32.80 -6.02 -6.11
C PRO A 192 -31.53 -6.51 -5.42
N ASN A 193 -31.62 -7.53 -4.59
CA ASN A 193 -30.50 -8.15 -3.86
C ASN A 193 -30.11 -9.54 -4.41
N ALA A 194 -30.43 -9.83 -5.68
CA ALA A 194 -30.08 -11.11 -6.31
C ALA A 194 -28.55 -11.38 -6.31
N TYR A 195 -27.76 -10.35 -6.51
CA TYR A 195 -26.29 -10.45 -6.51
C TYR A 195 -25.75 -10.77 -5.11
N GLU A 196 -26.21 -10.05 -4.10
CA GLU A 196 -25.84 -10.26 -2.70
C GLU A 196 -26.21 -11.67 -2.21
N LYS A 197 -27.39 -12.18 -2.60
CA LYS A 197 -27.80 -13.57 -2.30
C LYS A 197 -26.84 -14.59 -2.94
N ALA A 198 -26.36 -14.31 -4.16
CA ALA A 198 -25.37 -15.18 -4.80
C ALA A 198 -24.02 -15.13 -4.07
N VAL A 199 -23.59 -13.95 -3.63
CA VAL A 199 -22.39 -13.77 -2.79
C VAL A 199 -22.51 -14.58 -1.50
N ASP A 200 -23.59 -14.39 -0.75
CA ASP A 200 -23.81 -15.08 0.54
C ASP A 200 -23.79 -16.60 0.38
N ARG A 201 -24.45 -17.09 -0.67
CA ARG A 201 -24.48 -18.53 -0.98
C ARG A 201 -23.07 -19.09 -1.26
N LEU A 202 -22.27 -18.38 -2.03
CA LEU A 202 -20.91 -18.80 -2.39
C LEU A 202 -19.95 -18.70 -1.19
N LEU A 203 -20.08 -17.68 -0.37
CA LEU A 203 -19.31 -17.56 0.88
C LEU A 203 -19.65 -18.67 1.90
N ALA A 204 -20.90 -19.14 1.93
CA ALA A 204 -21.32 -20.25 2.76
C ALA A 204 -20.92 -21.63 2.20
N SER A 205 -20.36 -21.70 1.00
CA SER A 205 -19.93 -22.95 0.37
C SER A 205 -18.61 -23.45 0.98
N PRO A 206 -18.46 -24.76 1.25
CA PRO A 206 -17.16 -25.33 1.62
C PRO A 206 -16.06 -25.05 0.59
N ARG A 207 -16.43 -24.89 -0.70
CA ARG A 207 -15.49 -24.55 -1.78
C ARG A 207 -14.82 -23.19 -1.59
N TYR A 208 -15.46 -22.27 -0.87
CA TYR A 208 -14.83 -21.00 -0.49
C TYR A 208 -13.57 -21.22 0.36
N GLY A 209 -13.67 -22.03 1.43
CA GLY A 209 -12.52 -22.32 2.28
C GLY A 209 -11.41 -23.08 1.53
N GLU A 210 -11.78 -24.05 0.70
CA GLU A 210 -10.83 -24.80 -0.14
C GLU A 210 -10.08 -23.85 -1.09
N HIS A 211 -10.77 -22.96 -1.76
CA HIS A 211 -10.17 -22.01 -2.69
C HIS A 211 -9.27 -20.97 -1.99
N MET A 212 -9.77 -20.42 -0.87
CA MET A 212 -8.98 -19.44 -0.09
C MET A 212 -7.76 -20.05 0.59
N ALA A 213 -7.73 -21.37 0.79
CA ALA A 213 -6.56 -22.07 1.34
C ALA A 213 -5.40 -22.15 0.34
N VAL A 214 -5.65 -22.14 -0.97
CA VAL A 214 -4.62 -22.36 -1.99
C VAL A 214 -3.43 -21.42 -1.87
N PRO A 215 -3.59 -20.07 -1.80
CA PRO A 215 -2.46 -19.16 -1.64
C PRO A 215 -1.67 -19.40 -0.34
N TRP A 216 -2.37 -19.78 0.74
CA TRP A 216 -1.70 -20.05 2.02
C TRP A 216 -0.89 -21.33 1.99
N LEU A 217 -1.41 -22.38 1.32
CA LEU A 217 -0.68 -23.63 1.07
C LEU A 217 0.59 -23.37 0.25
N ASP A 218 0.51 -22.50 -0.77
CA ASP A 218 1.67 -22.10 -1.59
C ASP A 218 2.72 -21.36 -0.75
N TYR A 219 2.32 -20.39 0.06
CA TYR A 219 3.22 -19.67 0.95
C TYR A 219 3.91 -20.57 1.96
N SER A 220 3.17 -21.56 2.48
CA SER A 220 3.67 -22.53 3.46
C SER A 220 4.47 -23.68 2.83
N ARG A 221 4.59 -23.71 1.50
CA ARG A 221 5.26 -24.79 0.76
C ARG A 221 4.65 -26.15 1.08
N TYR A 222 3.32 -26.22 1.19
CA TYR A 222 2.61 -27.46 1.41
C TYR A 222 2.85 -28.45 0.27
N ALA A 223 3.11 -29.71 0.59
CA ALA A 223 3.19 -30.80 -0.37
C ALA A 223 2.86 -32.14 0.29
N ASP A 224 2.25 -33.04 -0.45
CA ASP A 224 1.91 -34.41 -0.02
C ASP A 224 3.11 -35.36 -0.18
N SER A 225 4.21 -34.88 -0.76
CA SER A 225 5.47 -35.61 -0.91
C SER A 225 6.67 -34.70 -0.67
N ASN A 226 7.87 -35.29 -0.61
CA ASN A 226 9.11 -34.53 -0.47
C ASN A 226 9.51 -33.79 -1.74
N GLY A 227 9.02 -34.20 -2.91
CA GLY A 227 9.33 -33.61 -4.20
C GLY A 227 10.78 -33.73 -4.66
N TYR A 228 11.60 -34.53 -3.94
CA TYR A 228 13.03 -34.62 -4.19
C TYR A 228 13.58 -36.02 -3.93
N GLN A 229 14.53 -36.50 -4.74
CA GLN A 229 15.14 -37.82 -4.69
C GLN A 229 14.11 -38.96 -4.71
N THR A 230 13.96 -39.69 -3.59
CA THR A 230 13.06 -40.84 -3.48
C THR A 230 11.59 -40.45 -3.42
N ASP A 231 11.29 -39.16 -3.36
CA ASP A 231 9.94 -38.58 -3.32
C ASP A 231 8.96 -39.29 -2.35
N GLY A 232 9.40 -39.52 -1.13
CA GLY A 232 8.60 -40.16 -0.10
C GLY A 232 7.34 -39.33 0.26
N SER A 233 6.21 -40.00 0.48
CA SER A 233 4.97 -39.34 0.87
C SER A 233 5.06 -38.69 2.26
N ARG A 234 4.33 -37.60 2.44
CA ARG A 234 4.19 -36.83 3.68
C ARG A 234 2.73 -36.84 4.15
N GLN A 235 2.55 -36.81 5.46
CA GLN A 235 1.20 -36.77 6.06
C GLN A 235 1.00 -35.42 6.74
N GLN A 236 0.80 -34.38 5.93
CA GLN A 236 0.52 -33.02 6.39
C GLN A 236 -0.94 -32.57 6.16
N TRP A 237 -1.76 -33.48 5.65
CA TRP A 237 -3.17 -33.23 5.38
C TRP A 237 -3.98 -32.75 6.61
N PRO A 238 -3.70 -33.16 7.88
CA PRO A 238 -4.47 -32.65 9.01
C PRO A 238 -4.32 -31.13 9.16
N TRP A 239 -3.13 -30.57 8.92
CA TRP A 239 -2.92 -29.13 8.94
C TRP A 239 -3.65 -28.43 7.77
N ARG A 240 -3.64 -29.00 6.58
CA ARG A 240 -4.42 -28.48 5.45
C ARG A 240 -5.90 -28.41 5.77
N ASP A 241 -6.46 -29.48 6.34
CA ASP A 241 -7.88 -29.54 6.67
C ASP A 241 -8.22 -28.51 7.77
N TRP A 242 -7.39 -28.40 8.80
CA TRP A 242 -7.51 -27.34 9.80
C TRP A 242 -7.49 -25.92 9.17
N LEU A 243 -6.58 -25.68 8.23
CA LEU A 243 -6.49 -24.42 7.49
C LEU A 243 -7.81 -24.10 6.77
N ILE A 244 -8.35 -25.07 6.04
CA ILE A 244 -9.62 -24.92 5.31
C ILE A 244 -10.77 -24.61 6.29
N GLU A 245 -10.87 -25.36 7.38
CA GLU A 245 -11.88 -25.13 8.42
C GLU A 245 -11.74 -23.75 9.08
N ALA A 246 -10.53 -23.31 9.36
CA ALA A 246 -10.27 -21.98 9.92
C ALA A 246 -10.72 -20.85 8.98
N LEU A 247 -10.54 -21.01 7.67
CA LEU A 247 -11.00 -20.06 6.66
C LEU A 247 -12.52 -20.07 6.50
N ILE A 248 -13.17 -21.24 6.51
CA ILE A 248 -14.64 -21.38 6.50
C ILE A 248 -15.25 -20.71 7.75
N ALA A 249 -14.62 -20.89 8.91
CA ALA A 249 -15.04 -20.30 10.18
C ALA A 249 -14.75 -18.79 10.28
N ILE A 250 -14.09 -18.18 9.27
CA ILE A 250 -13.66 -16.77 9.30
C ILE A 250 -12.89 -16.46 10.60
N LYS A 251 -11.98 -17.37 10.98
CA LYS A 251 -11.19 -17.22 12.21
C LYS A 251 -10.43 -15.89 12.18
N PRO A 252 -10.47 -15.07 13.27
CA PRO A 252 -9.73 -13.82 13.32
C PRO A 252 -8.24 -14.03 13.04
N PHE A 253 -7.65 -13.20 12.18
CA PHE A 253 -6.29 -13.39 11.66
C PHE A 253 -5.23 -13.50 12.76
N TYR A 254 -5.36 -12.72 13.83
CA TYR A 254 -4.43 -12.78 14.96
C TYR A 254 -4.49 -14.15 15.65
N GLN A 255 -5.69 -14.70 15.87
CA GLN A 255 -5.88 -16.01 16.49
C GLN A 255 -5.36 -17.13 15.57
N PHE A 256 -5.72 -17.07 14.28
CA PHE A 256 -5.21 -17.95 13.26
C PHE A 256 -3.67 -18.01 13.23
N THR A 257 -3.01 -16.84 13.32
CA THR A 257 -1.54 -16.77 13.34
C THR A 257 -0.94 -17.36 14.62
N ILE A 258 -1.54 -17.08 15.78
CA ILE A 258 -1.08 -17.63 17.07
C ILE A 258 -1.20 -19.16 17.06
N GLU A 259 -2.33 -19.69 16.63
CA GLU A 259 -2.57 -21.14 16.60
C GLU A 259 -1.61 -21.86 15.64
N GLN A 260 -1.24 -21.23 14.51
CA GLN A 260 -0.26 -21.82 13.60
C GLN A 260 1.17 -21.84 14.14
N LEU A 261 1.57 -20.87 14.96
CA LEU A 261 2.94 -20.74 15.44
C LEU A 261 3.15 -21.33 16.83
N ALA A 262 2.12 -21.37 17.64
CA ALA A 262 2.19 -21.71 19.06
C ALA A 262 0.87 -22.28 19.59
N GLY A 263 0.12 -23.02 18.79
CA GLY A 263 -1.16 -23.61 19.18
C GLY A 263 -1.02 -24.53 20.39
N ASP A 264 0.01 -25.36 20.38
CA ASP A 264 0.36 -26.28 21.48
C ASP A 264 0.77 -25.59 22.79
N MET A 265 1.10 -24.31 22.73
CA MET A 265 1.48 -23.50 23.89
C MET A 265 0.32 -22.70 24.49
N LEU A 266 -0.85 -22.78 23.90
CA LEU A 266 -2.04 -22.08 24.40
C LEU A 266 -2.51 -22.72 25.74
N PRO A 267 -3.06 -21.92 26.68
CA PRO A 267 -3.68 -22.48 27.88
C PRO A 267 -4.84 -23.40 27.48
N GLU A 268 -4.84 -24.62 27.99
CA GLU A 268 -5.86 -25.64 27.71
C GLU A 268 -6.00 -25.97 26.21
N ALA A 269 -4.87 -25.98 25.49
CA ALA A 269 -4.86 -26.28 24.05
C ALA A 269 -5.60 -27.58 23.73
N THR A 270 -6.42 -27.55 22.70
CA THR A 270 -7.14 -28.72 22.18
C THR A 270 -6.28 -29.46 21.14
N LEU A 271 -6.69 -30.68 20.76
CA LEU A 271 -6.03 -31.41 19.67
C LEU A 271 -6.09 -30.68 18.31
N GLN A 272 -6.99 -29.72 18.17
CA GLN A 272 -7.15 -28.90 16.96
C GLN A 272 -6.30 -27.63 16.98
N GLN A 273 -5.78 -27.26 18.10
CA GLN A 273 -4.87 -26.13 18.30
C GLN A 273 -3.41 -26.60 18.38
#